data_78fd2fb4253871145d5af5834be981ae
#
_entry.id   78fd2fb4253871145d5af5834be981ae
#
_cell.length_a   1.000
_cell.length_b   1.000
_cell.length_c   1.000
_cell.angle_alpha   90.00
_cell.angle_beta   90.00
_cell.angle_gamma   90.00
#
_symmetry.space_group_name_H-M   'P 1'
#
loop_
_entity.id
_entity.type
_entity.pdbx_description
1 polymer ?
#
loop_
_entity_poly.entity_id
_entity_poly.type
_entity_poly.pdbx_seq_one_letter_code
_entity_poly.pdbx_strand_id
1 'polypeptide(L)'
;DLYRKDPIERPVSDFSTESLDKIFNVNRGEDSGYADDDIKPLSIKVSGFGGQGVLSAGLTISQAACAEGKHVSWYPSYGPEQRGGKSNCSVVISNETIGTPVVDDIDILIALNKPSLEQFSKDVKVGGTILYDSKIGEFETDKDINVIAMPCVDIAEEHGNARTANTALLGALSELSNVLKRESYENAIREMFVSKPKVIDVNIAVLKAGAEWIKNNS
;
A
#
# COMPACT_ATOMS: atom_id res chain seq x y z
N ASP A 1 10.37 43.19 -18.25
CA ASP A 1 8.91 43.04 -18.06
C ASP A 1 8.65 41.68 -17.42
N LEU A 2 8.52 41.66 -16.10
CA LEU A 2 8.42 40.43 -15.29
C LEU A 2 6.99 39.87 -15.18
N TYR A 3 6.02 40.50 -15.85
CA TYR A 3 4.64 40.04 -15.84
C TYR A 3 4.16 39.79 -17.26
N ARG A 4 4.06 38.49 -17.60
CA ARG A 4 3.38 38.07 -18.82
C ARG A 4 1.90 38.45 -18.72
N LYS A 5 1.40 39.25 -19.65
CA LYS A 5 0.03 39.72 -19.71
C LYS A 5 -0.96 38.72 -20.35
N ASP A 6 -0.45 37.67 -20.95
CA ASP A 6 -1.31 36.68 -21.61
C ASP A 6 -1.49 35.47 -20.68
N PRO A 7 -2.72 35.04 -20.40
CA PRO A 7 -2.97 33.82 -19.67
C PRO A 7 -2.36 32.64 -20.47
N ILE A 8 -1.53 31.84 -19.83
CA ILE A 8 -1.10 30.57 -20.40
C ILE A 8 -2.37 29.72 -20.51
N GLU A 9 -2.90 29.57 -21.73
CA GLU A 9 -3.88 28.52 -22.01
C GLU A 9 -3.21 27.20 -21.71
N ARG A 10 -3.45 26.68 -20.52
CA ARG A 10 -3.16 25.29 -20.25
C ARG A 10 -4.14 24.51 -21.11
N PRO A 11 -3.68 23.51 -21.89
CA PRO A 11 -4.63 22.59 -22.48
C PRO A 11 -5.44 22.01 -21.32
N VAL A 12 -6.72 22.31 -21.29
CA VAL A 12 -7.67 21.59 -20.45
C VAL A 12 -7.57 20.17 -20.98
N SER A 13 -6.90 19.29 -20.23
CA SER A 13 -6.99 17.87 -20.51
C SER A 13 -8.47 17.56 -20.39
N ASP A 14 -9.09 17.22 -21.50
CA ASP A 14 -10.44 16.68 -21.54
C ASP A 14 -10.44 15.35 -20.76
N PHE A 15 -10.51 15.45 -19.45
CA PHE A 15 -10.95 14.36 -18.61
C PHE A 15 -12.48 14.28 -18.78
N SER A 16 -12.91 13.78 -19.94
CA SER A 16 -14.29 13.38 -20.10
C SER A 16 -14.57 12.23 -19.15
N THR A 17 -15.76 12.18 -18.60
CA THR A 17 -16.23 11.03 -17.79
C THR A 17 -16.00 9.71 -18.51
N GLU A 18 -16.05 9.66 -19.85
CA GLU A 18 -15.70 8.50 -20.67
C GLU A 18 -14.23 8.06 -20.58
N SER A 19 -13.27 8.98 -20.37
CA SER A 19 -11.87 8.58 -20.16
C SER A 19 -11.64 8.03 -18.76
N LEU A 20 -12.37 8.51 -17.76
CA LEU A 20 -12.38 7.93 -16.43
C LEU A 20 -13.03 6.55 -16.44
N ASP A 21 -14.12 6.36 -17.13
CA ASP A 21 -14.78 5.05 -17.27
C ASP A 21 -13.91 4.01 -17.99
N LYS A 22 -13.03 4.44 -18.91
CA LYS A 22 -12.05 3.55 -19.54
C LYS A 22 -10.88 3.19 -18.63
N ILE A 23 -10.46 4.11 -17.75
CA ILE A 23 -9.42 3.87 -16.74
C ILE A 23 -9.98 3.02 -15.60
N PHE A 24 -11.24 3.21 -15.25
CA PHE A 24 -11.98 2.49 -14.21
C PHE A 24 -12.98 1.49 -14.79
N ASN A 25 -12.72 0.95 -15.98
CA ASN A 25 -13.53 -0.13 -16.54
C ASN A 25 -13.31 -1.41 -15.73
N VAL A 26 -13.73 -1.33 -14.48
CA VAL A 26 -13.95 -2.48 -13.62
C VAL A 26 -15.13 -3.20 -14.24
N ASN A 27 -14.88 -4.33 -14.90
CA ASN A 27 -15.93 -5.29 -15.15
C ASN A 27 -16.64 -5.52 -13.81
N ARG A 28 -17.82 -4.97 -13.65
CA ARG A 28 -18.76 -5.38 -12.61
C ARG A 28 -19.14 -6.81 -12.95
N GLY A 29 -18.23 -7.74 -12.60
CA GLY A 29 -18.47 -9.16 -12.71
C GLY A 29 -19.72 -9.47 -11.92
N GLU A 30 -20.57 -10.26 -12.53
CA GLU A 30 -21.75 -10.84 -11.94
C GLU A 30 -21.39 -11.43 -10.56
N ASP A 31 -22.27 -11.16 -9.62
CA ASP A 31 -22.38 -11.65 -8.26
C ASP A 31 -21.62 -12.97 -8.01
N SER A 32 -20.35 -12.89 -7.64
CA SER A 32 -19.59 -14.05 -7.17
C SER A 32 -20.02 -14.27 -5.72
N GLY A 33 -20.97 -15.20 -5.51
CA GLY A 33 -21.55 -15.56 -4.23
C GLY A 33 -20.51 -15.95 -3.16
N TYR A 34 -19.79 -14.97 -2.66
CA TYR A 34 -19.05 -15.04 -1.40
C TYR A 34 -20.04 -14.71 -0.28
N ALA A 35 -20.15 -15.63 0.65
CA ALA A 35 -20.94 -15.49 1.84
C ALA A 35 -20.74 -14.11 2.48
N ASP A 36 -21.86 -13.52 2.83
CA ASP A 36 -22.01 -12.28 3.57
C ASP A 36 -21.53 -12.49 5.02
N ASP A 37 -20.23 -12.67 5.19
CA ASP A 37 -19.61 -12.56 6.49
C ASP A 37 -19.28 -11.08 6.69
N ASP A 38 -19.76 -10.50 7.80
CA ASP A 38 -19.53 -9.15 8.30
C ASP A 38 -18.02 -8.79 8.35
N ILE A 39 -17.39 -8.67 7.20
CA ILE A 39 -15.98 -8.27 7.10
C ILE A 39 -15.93 -6.80 7.45
N LYS A 40 -15.53 -6.52 8.70
CA LYS A 40 -15.24 -5.15 9.14
C LYS A 40 -14.24 -4.49 8.20
N PRO A 41 -14.39 -3.19 7.94
CA PRO A 41 -13.40 -2.46 7.14
C PRO A 41 -11.99 -2.70 7.66
N LEU A 42 -11.06 -3.07 6.77
CA LEU A 42 -9.65 -3.23 7.10
C LEU A 42 -8.92 -1.92 6.88
N SER A 43 -8.31 -1.40 7.94
CA SER A 43 -7.51 -0.18 7.92
C SER A 43 -6.01 -0.48 7.90
N ILE A 44 -5.32 -0.02 6.85
CA ILE A 44 -3.90 -0.21 6.67
C ILE A 44 -3.21 1.16 6.66
N LYS A 45 -2.17 1.31 7.45
CA LYS A 45 -1.29 2.49 7.43
C LYS A 45 0.07 2.10 6.88
N VAL A 46 0.50 2.78 5.82
CA VAL A 46 1.88 2.65 5.32
C VAL A 46 2.61 3.95 5.65
N SER A 47 3.76 3.88 6.29
CA SER A 47 4.51 5.04 6.71
C SER A 47 6.02 4.88 6.56
N GLY A 48 6.70 6.00 6.23
CA GLY A 48 8.13 6.02 5.98
C GLY A 48 8.62 7.42 5.58
N PHE A 49 9.74 7.46 4.88
CA PHE A 49 10.26 8.67 4.26
C PHE A 49 9.90 8.74 2.77
N GLY A 50 9.88 9.95 2.23
CA GLY A 50 9.83 10.17 0.79
C GLY A 50 10.97 9.44 0.08
N GLY A 51 10.63 8.64 -0.94
CA GLY A 51 11.56 7.79 -1.68
C GLY A 51 11.60 6.32 -1.24
N GLN A 52 11.00 5.94 -0.11
CA GLN A 52 10.87 4.55 0.34
C GLN A 52 9.68 3.80 -0.29
N GLY A 53 8.94 4.43 -1.20
CA GLY A 53 7.81 3.79 -1.88
C GLY A 53 6.53 3.70 -1.06
N VAL A 54 6.38 4.54 -0.03
CA VAL A 54 5.17 4.60 0.84
C VAL A 54 3.89 4.75 0.03
N LEU A 55 3.84 5.78 -0.82
CA LEU A 55 2.64 6.08 -1.61
C LEU A 55 2.40 5.03 -2.70
N SER A 56 3.48 4.49 -3.29
CA SER A 56 3.37 3.40 -4.26
C SER A 56 2.79 2.13 -3.63
N ALA A 57 3.22 1.79 -2.40
CA ALA A 57 2.68 0.65 -1.67
C ALA A 57 1.17 0.81 -1.41
N GLY A 58 0.74 1.98 -0.89
CA GLY A 58 -0.67 2.26 -0.67
C GLY A 58 -1.49 2.23 -1.96
N LEU A 59 -0.94 2.75 -3.05
CA LEU A 59 -1.61 2.71 -4.36
C LEU A 59 -1.73 1.27 -4.89
N THR A 60 -0.68 0.45 -4.74
CA THR A 60 -0.73 -0.97 -5.13
C THR A 60 -1.81 -1.73 -4.35
N ILE A 61 -1.91 -1.53 -3.02
CA ILE A 61 -2.98 -2.10 -2.20
C ILE A 61 -4.36 -1.67 -2.73
N SER A 62 -4.51 -0.38 -2.99
CA SER A 62 -5.79 0.18 -3.46
C SER A 62 -6.21 -0.35 -4.82
N GLN A 63 -5.28 -0.45 -5.77
CA GLN A 63 -5.55 -1.01 -7.09
C GLN A 63 -5.91 -2.50 -7.02
N ALA A 64 -5.18 -3.27 -6.19
CA ALA A 64 -5.49 -4.67 -5.96
C ALA A 64 -6.90 -4.87 -5.40
N ALA A 65 -7.29 -4.03 -4.44
CA ALA A 65 -8.62 -4.09 -3.84
C ALA A 65 -9.74 -3.68 -4.83
N CYS A 66 -9.51 -2.62 -5.62
CA CYS A 66 -10.43 -2.22 -6.68
C CYS A 66 -10.62 -3.33 -7.73
N ALA A 67 -9.54 -4.03 -8.10
CA ALA A 67 -9.61 -5.14 -9.06
C ALA A 67 -10.44 -6.33 -8.55
N GLU A 68 -10.56 -6.48 -7.23
CA GLU A 68 -11.45 -7.47 -6.58
C GLU A 68 -12.85 -6.94 -6.26
N GLY A 69 -13.20 -5.76 -6.78
CA GLY A 69 -14.52 -5.16 -6.59
C GLY A 69 -14.78 -4.61 -5.19
N LYS A 70 -13.75 -4.43 -4.36
CA LYS A 70 -13.88 -3.85 -3.03
C LYS A 70 -14.05 -2.33 -3.08
N HIS A 71 -14.71 -1.78 -2.07
CA HIS A 71 -14.67 -0.33 -1.82
C HIS A 71 -13.34 0.03 -1.17
N VAL A 72 -12.70 1.09 -1.65
CA VAL A 72 -11.38 1.50 -1.21
C VAL A 72 -11.33 2.99 -0.96
N SER A 73 -10.71 3.37 0.13
CA SER A 73 -10.28 4.74 0.36
C SER A 73 -8.76 4.77 0.46
N TRP A 74 -8.11 5.63 -0.31
CA TRP A 74 -6.67 5.88 -0.23
C TRP A 74 -6.43 7.35 0.09
N TYR A 75 -5.84 7.62 1.25
CA TYR A 75 -5.59 8.95 1.76
C TYR A 75 -4.10 9.16 2.00
N PRO A 76 -3.37 9.77 1.04
CA PRO A 76 -1.95 10.09 1.19
C PRO A 76 -1.74 11.35 2.04
N SER A 77 -0.67 11.35 2.84
CA SER A 77 -0.20 12.50 3.61
C SER A 77 1.32 12.61 3.47
N TYR A 78 1.77 13.74 2.97
CA TYR A 78 3.20 14.01 2.78
C TYR A 78 3.50 15.50 3.00
N GLY A 79 4.69 15.78 3.50
CA GLY A 79 5.18 17.14 3.70
C GLY A 79 5.62 17.81 2.40
N PRO A 80 5.99 19.09 2.46
CA PRO A 80 6.48 19.85 1.31
C PRO A 80 7.85 19.35 0.81
N GLU A 81 8.58 18.57 1.61
CA GLU A 81 9.89 18.04 1.25
C GLU A 81 9.73 16.91 0.21
N GLN A 82 10.35 17.08 -0.96
CA GLN A 82 10.27 16.08 -2.04
C GLN A 82 11.01 14.77 -1.73
N ARG A 83 12.03 14.79 -0.86
CA ARG A 83 12.81 13.62 -0.43
C ARG A 83 13.20 13.74 1.04
N GLY A 84 13.17 12.59 1.74
CA GLY A 84 13.55 12.52 3.15
C GLY A 84 12.52 13.08 4.13
N GLY A 85 11.46 13.75 3.66
CA GLY A 85 10.34 14.19 4.49
C GLY A 85 9.45 13.03 4.91
N LYS A 86 8.67 13.24 5.97
CA LYS A 86 7.68 12.26 6.44
C LYS A 86 6.63 12.01 5.36
N SER A 87 6.39 10.76 5.07
CA SER A 87 5.36 10.33 4.12
C SER A 87 4.55 9.19 4.72
N ASN A 88 3.25 9.26 4.62
CA ASN A 88 2.39 8.17 5.01
C ASN A 88 1.13 8.13 4.14
N CYS A 89 0.46 7.00 4.11
CA CYS A 89 -0.88 6.91 3.55
C CYS A 89 -1.72 5.92 4.36
N SER A 90 -3.01 6.20 4.41
CA SER A 90 -4.01 5.28 4.94
C SER A 90 -4.77 4.64 3.78
N VAL A 91 -5.00 3.35 3.87
CA VAL A 91 -5.85 2.59 2.94
C VAL A 91 -6.93 1.91 3.76
N VAL A 92 -8.18 2.11 3.40
CA VAL A 92 -9.32 1.40 3.98
C VAL A 92 -9.92 0.53 2.89
N ILE A 93 -10.13 -0.75 3.19
CA ILE A 93 -10.74 -1.73 2.29
C ILE A 93 -12.02 -2.24 2.95
N SER A 94 -13.13 -2.24 2.22
CA SER A 94 -14.43 -2.68 2.73
C SER A 94 -15.24 -3.37 1.63
N ASN A 95 -16.17 -4.22 2.03
CA ASN A 95 -17.23 -4.73 1.15
C ASN A 95 -18.36 -3.71 0.97
N GLU A 96 -18.46 -2.71 1.87
CA GLU A 96 -19.46 -1.68 1.87
C GLU A 96 -18.88 -0.29 1.61
N THR A 97 -19.75 0.68 1.34
CA THR A 97 -19.36 2.07 1.11
C THR A 97 -18.63 2.65 2.33
N ILE A 98 -17.46 3.23 2.11
CA ILE A 98 -16.62 3.84 3.13
C ILE A 98 -17.11 5.26 3.42
N GLY A 99 -17.55 5.50 4.66
CA GLY A 99 -18.07 6.81 5.10
C GLY A 99 -17.00 7.85 5.41
N THR A 100 -15.77 7.44 5.78
CA THR A 100 -14.66 8.34 6.08
C THR A 100 -13.32 7.76 5.62
N PRO A 101 -12.46 8.56 4.99
CA PRO A 101 -11.11 8.14 4.62
C PRO A 101 -10.11 8.22 5.79
N VAL A 102 -10.49 8.87 6.89
CA VAL A 102 -9.64 9.03 8.06
C VAL A 102 -9.77 7.82 8.96
N VAL A 103 -8.64 7.26 9.34
CA VAL A 103 -8.54 6.09 10.20
C VAL A 103 -7.80 6.48 11.46
N ASP A 104 -8.49 6.46 12.57
CA ASP A 104 -7.90 6.71 13.91
C ASP A 104 -7.33 5.41 14.49
N ASP A 105 -7.95 4.27 14.15
CA ASP A 105 -7.56 2.93 14.61
C ASP A 105 -6.99 2.11 13.46
N ILE A 106 -5.75 1.67 13.58
CA ILE A 106 -5.01 0.94 12.53
C ILE A 106 -5.12 -0.57 12.79
N ASP A 107 -5.59 -1.35 11.81
CA ASP A 107 -5.52 -2.81 11.86
C ASP A 107 -4.12 -3.31 11.52
N ILE A 108 -3.51 -2.75 10.46
CA ILE A 108 -2.16 -3.14 10.01
C ILE A 108 -1.31 -1.89 9.77
N LEU A 109 -0.22 -1.77 10.50
CA LEU A 109 0.81 -0.76 10.26
C LEU A 109 1.98 -1.37 9.48
N ILE A 110 2.31 -0.78 8.35
CA ILE A 110 3.55 -1.04 7.60
C ILE A 110 4.50 0.12 7.83
N ALA A 111 5.59 -0.10 8.58
CA ALA A 111 6.56 0.93 8.91
C ALA A 111 7.89 0.70 8.20
N LEU A 112 8.31 1.66 7.36
CA LEU A 112 9.53 1.59 6.55
C LEU A 112 10.73 2.29 7.21
N ASN A 113 10.55 2.89 8.39
CA ASN A 113 11.63 3.48 9.18
C ASN A 113 11.23 3.60 10.67
N LYS A 114 12.24 3.79 11.51
CA LYS A 114 12.05 3.87 12.96
C LYS A 114 11.13 5.02 13.41
N PRO A 115 11.29 6.26 12.92
CA PRO A 115 10.38 7.35 13.32
C PRO A 115 8.91 7.08 12.99
N SER A 116 8.63 6.40 11.89
CA SER A 116 7.26 6.01 11.50
C SER A 116 6.71 4.92 12.40
N LEU A 117 7.54 3.93 12.75
CA LEU A 117 7.19 2.86 13.68
C LEU A 117 6.82 3.45 15.05
N GLU A 118 7.68 4.30 15.62
CA GLU A 118 7.44 4.94 16.92
C GLU A 118 6.22 5.89 16.91
N GLN A 119 5.98 6.58 15.80
CA GLN A 119 4.88 7.53 15.68
C GLN A 119 3.51 6.84 15.64
N PHE A 120 3.36 5.77 14.83
CA PHE A 120 2.07 5.17 14.52
C PHE A 120 1.76 3.86 15.25
N SER A 121 2.74 3.25 15.95
CA SER A 121 2.50 2.02 16.71
C SER A 121 1.43 2.16 17.79
N LYS A 122 1.34 3.35 18.40
CA LYS A 122 0.34 3.66 19.42
C LYS A 122 -1.10 3.67 18.89
N ASP A 123 -1.29 3.90 17.59
CA ASP A 123 -2.58 3.98 16.93
C ASP A 123 -3.03 2.60 16.37
N VAL A 124 -2.20 1.56 16.53
CA VAL A 124 -2.56 0.18 16.15
C VAL A 124 -3.54 -0.39 17.17
N LYS A 125 -4.62 -1.00 16.71
CA LYS A 125 -5.65 -1.66 17.54
C LYS A 125 -5.08 -2.82 18.35
N VAL A 126 -5.72 -3.14 19.46
CA VAL A 126 -5.51 -4.42 20.15
C VAL A 126 -5.85 -5.56 19.17
N GLY A 127 -4.98 -6.57 19.09
CA GLY A 127 -5.06 -7.63 18.09
C GLY A 127 -4.61 -7.23 16.67
N GLY A 128 -4.22 -5.98 16.45
CA GLY A 128 -3.67 -5.51 15.18
C GLY A 128 -2.25 -6.00 14.91
N THR A 129 -1.72 -5.64 13.77
CA THR A 129 -0.38 -6.10 13.32
C THR A 129 0.50 -4.92 12.96
N ILE A 130 1.76 -4.98 13.39
CA ILE A 130 2.85 -4.12 12.92
C ILE A 130 3.79 -4.97 12.08
N LEU A 131 4.03 -4.53 10.85
CA LEU A 131 4.96 -5.14 9.90
C LEU A 131 6.03 -4.10 9.55
N TYR A 132 7.30 -4.43 9.81
CA TYR A 132 8.39 -3.49 9.61
C TYR A 132 9.70 -4.15 9.18
N ASP A 133 10.65 -3.36 8.66
CA ASP A 133 11.98 -3.85 8.30
C ASP A 133 12.82 -4.17 9.55
N SER A 134 13.35 -5.38 9.65
CA SER A 134 14.19 -5.82 10.78
C SER A 134 15.44 -4.95 10.96
N LYS A 135 15.95 -4.28 9.92
CA LYS A 135 17.07 -3.34 10.01
C LYS A 135 16.76 -2.07 10.81
N ILE A 136 15.49 -1.81 11.10
CA ILE A 136 15.07 -0.71 12.00
C ILE A 136 15.53 -0.98 13.44
N GLY A 137 15.76 -2.25 13.80
CA GLY A 137 16.12 -2.71 15.12
C GLY A 137 14.92 -3.26 15.90
N GLU A 138 15.17 -3.62 17.15
CA GLU A 138 14.13 -4.16 18.02
C GLU A 138 13.06 -3.12 18.36
N PHE A 139 11.83 -3.58 18.41
CA PHE A 139 10.68 -2.79 18.83
C PHE A 139 9.86 -3.58 19.84
N GLU A 140 9.67 -3.00 21.01
CA GLU A 140 8.89 -3.56 22.10
C GLU A 140 7.65 -2.71 22.37
N THR A 141 6.58 -3.36 22.80
CA THR A 141 5.31 -2.70 23.15
C THR A 141 4.58 -3.50 24.20
N ASP A 142 3.91 -2.79 25.12
CA ASP A 142 3.04 -3.41 26.14
C ASP A 142 1.64 -3.72 25.60
N LYS A 143 1.34 -3.33 24.35
CA LYS A 143 0.06 -3.62 23.71
C LYS A 143 0.00 -5.06 23.25
N ASP A 144 -1.16 -5.66 23.37
CA ASP A 144 -1.49 -6.95 22.76
C ASP A 144 -1.71 -6.79 21.26
N ILE A 145 -0.60 -6.76 20.52
CA ILE A 145 -0.54 -6.62 19.06
C ILE A 145 0.52 -7.58 18.50
N ASN A 146 0.32 -7.99 17.26
CA ASN A 146 1.28 -8.82 16.56
C ASN A 146 2.40 -7.95 15.95
N VAL A 147 3.66 -8.22 16.32
CA VAL A 147 4.81 -7.46 15.85
C VAL A 147 5.72 -8.35 15.01
N ILE A 148 5.87 -8.02 13.72
CA ILE A 148 6.62 -8.81 12.75
C ILE A 148 7.78 -7.98 12.19
N ALA A 149 8.99 -8.32 12.58
CA ALA A 149 10.23 -7.77 12.02
C ALA A 149 10.69 -8.62 10.84
N MET A 150 10.53 -8.12 9.62
CA MET A 150 10.85 -8.85 8.40
C MET A 150 12.12 -8.28 7.74
N PRO A 151 13.07 -9.10 7.23
CA PRO A 151 14.27 -8.60 6.54
C PRO A 151 13.97 -8.16 5.11
N CYS A 152 13.07 -7.18 4.96
CA CYS A 152 12.54 -6.79 3.66
C CYS A 152 13.56 -6.11 2.75
N VAL A 153 14.54 -5.39 3.32
CA VAL A 153 15.64 -4.83 2.55
C VAL A 153 16.55 -5.94 2.01
N ASP A 154 16.87 -6.94 2.83
CA ASP A 154 17.75 -8.07 2.41
C ASP A 154 17.06 -8.88 1.31
N ILE A 155 15.77 -9.22 1.49
CA ILE A 155 14.97 -9.89 0.46
C ILE A 155 14.97 -9.09 -0.86
N ALA A 156 14.83 -7.77 -0.79
CA ALA A 156 14.85 -6.92 -1.96
C ALA A 156 16.24 -6.86 -2.63
N GLU A 157 17.32 -6.85 -1.86
CA GLU A 157 18.70 -6.87 -2.34
C GLU A 157 19.04 -8.18 -3.06
N GLU A 158 18.63 -9.32 -2.52
CA GLU A 158 18.77 -10.64 -3.14
C GLU A 158 18.11 -10.71 -4.52
N HIS A 159 17.06 -9.95 -4.74
CA HIS A 159 16.38 -9.82 -6.04
C HIS A 159 16.86 -8.63 -6.88
N GLY A 160 17.96 -8.00 -6.47
CA GLY A 160 18.69 -7.01 -7.25
C GLY A 160 18.28 -5.55 -7.05
N ASN A 161 17.37 -5.22 -6.13
CA ASN A 161 17.02 -3.82 -5.89
C ASN A 161 16.46 -3.53 -4.49
N ALA A 162 17.30 -3.06 -3.57
CA ALA A 162 16.91 -2.66 -2.21
C ALA A 162 15.71 -1.67 -2.15
N ARG A 163 15.48 -0.89 -3.22
CA ARG A 163 14.36 0.06 -3.26
C ARG A 163 12.99 -0.59 -3.35
N THR A 164 12.93 -1.90 -3.60
CA THR A 164 11.68 -2.68 -3.65
C THR A 164 11.34 -3.33 -2.30
N ALA A 165 11.99 -2.94 -1.21
CA ALA A 165 11.72 -3.46 0.14
C ALA A 165 10.25 -3.29 0.57
N ASN A 166 9.62 -2.18 0.19
CA ASN A 166 8.18 -1.98 0.38
C ASN A 166 7.33 -3.07 -0.28
N THR A 167 7.77 -3.62 -1.41
CA THR A 167 7.06 -4.69 -2.13
C THR A 167 7.18 -6.03 -1.41
N ALA A 168 8.29 -6.31 -0.69
CA ALA A 168 8.39 -7.47 0.18
C ALA A 168 7.34 -7.43 1.30
N LEU A 169 7.15 -6.25 1.92
CA LEU A 169 6.12 -6.06 2.94
C LEU A 169 4.70 -6.21 2.37
N LEU A 170 4.46 -5.83 1.11
CA LEU A 170 3.17 -6.10 0.44
C LEU A 170 2.96 -7.61 0.22
N GLY A 171 4.03 -8.36 -0.08
CA GLY A 171 3.97 -9.80 -0.15
C GLY A 171 3.55 -10.43 1.18
N ALA A 172 4.17 -10.00 2.29
CA ALA A 172 3.78 -10.42 3.63
C ALA A 172 2.31 -10.04 3.93
N LEU A 173 1.89 -8.81 3.61
CA LEU A 173 0.52 -8.34 3.78
C LEU A 173 -0.49 -9.24 3.05
N SER A 174 -0.17 -9.69 1.84
CA SER A 174 -1.07 -10.55 1.05
C SER A 174 -1.36 -11.90 1.70
N GLU A 175 -0.46 -12.38 2.55
CA GLU A 175 -0.64 -13.64 3.28
C GLU A 175 -1.26 -13.42 4.68
N LEU A 176 -0.96 -12.30 5.34
CA LEU A 176 -1.46 -11.99 6.68
C LEU A 176 -2.94 -11.60 6.70
N SER A 177 -3.37 -10.81 5.73
CA SER A 177 -4.71 -10.22 5.79
C SER A 177 -5.81 -11.11 5.23
N ASN A 178 -5.49 -12.03 4.31
CA ASN A 178 -6.46 -12.84 3.55
C ASN A 178 -7.62 -12.05 2.89
N VAL A 179 -7.51 -10.70 2.86
CA VAL A 179 -8.55 -9.81 2.34
C VAL A 179 -8.47 -9.70 0.82
N LEU A 180 -7.24 -9.75 0.29
CA LEU A 180 -6.96 -9.67 -1.14
C LEU A 180 -6.06 -10.82 -1.58
N LYS A 181 -6.29 -11.31 -2.79
CA LYS A 181 -5.45 -12.34 -3.41
C LYS A 181 -4.08 -11.76 -3.77
N ARG A 182 -3.01 -12.53 -3.58
CA ARG A 182 -1.66 -12.12 -3.99
C ARG A 182 -1.60 -11.77 -5.49
N GLU A 183 -2.34 -12.50 -6.31
CA GLU A 183 -2.42 -12.25 -7.77
C GLU A 183 -2.91 -10.83 -8.08
N SER A 184 -3.81 -10.27 -7.28
CA SER A 184 -4.31 -8.90 -7.45
C SER A 184 -3.21 -7.86 -7.21
N TYR A 185 -2.30 -8.10 -6.25
CA TYR A 185 -1.10 -7.27 -6.06
C TYR A 185 -0.13 -7.41 -7.25
N GLU A 186 0.09 -8.62 -7.77
CA GLU A 186 0.92 -8.84 -8.95
C GLU A 186 0.39 -8.06 -10.16
N ASN A 187 -0.92 -8.09 -10.38
CA ASN A 187 -1.57 -7.37 -11.48
C ASN A 187 -1.46 -5.85 -11.29
N ALA A 188 -1.68 -5.34 -10.09
CA ALA A 188 -1.51 -3.91 -9.77
C ALA A 188 -0.05 -3.45 -10.05
N ILE A 189 0.95 -4.27 -9.71
CA ILE A 189 2.35 -3.99 -10.03
C ILE A 189 2.57 -3.96 -11.56
N ARG A 190 2.00 -4.89 -12.31
CA ARG A 190 2.11 -4.93 -13.79
C ARG A 190 1.52 -3.66 -14.42
N GLU A 191 0.37 -3.23 -13.96
CA GLU A 191 -0.28 -2.01 -14.44
C GLU A 191 0.52 -0.76 -14.10
N MET A 192 0.98 -0.63 -12.85
CA MET A 192 1.74 0.53 -12.37
C MET A 192 3.05 0.72 -13.15
N PHE A 193 3.72 -0.36 -13.52
CA PHE A 193 5.02 -0.34 -14.17
C PHE A 193 4.99 -0.81 -15.63
N VAL A 194 3.82 -0.76 -16.31
CA VAL A 194 3.63 -1.25 -17.69
C VAL A 194 4.71 -0.79 -18.67
N SER A 195 5.24 0.43 -18.53
CA SER A 195 6.30 0.98 -19.37
C SER A 195 7.72 0.51 -18.99
N LYS A 196 7.87 -0.29 -17.93
CA LYS A 196 9.16 -0.70 -17.36
C LYS A 196 9.20 -2.20 -17.02
N PRO A 197 9.23 -3.10 -18.02
CA PRO A 197 9.12 -4.56 -17.80
C PRO A 197 10.12 -5.11 -16.77
N LYS A 198 11.39 -4.69 -16.81
CA LYS A 198 12.42 -5.12 -15.84
C LYS A 198 12.07 -4.76 -14.39
N VAL A 199 11.37 -3.65 -14.18
CA VAL A 199 10.90 -3.24 -12.85
C VAL A 199 9.76 -4.15 -12.39
N ILE A 200 8.89 -4.57 -13.30
CA ILE A 200 7.81 -5.52 -13.01
C ILE A 200 8.38 -6.83 -12.49
N ASP A 201 9.32 -7.44 -13.23
CA ASP A 201 9.87 -8.75 -12.90
C ASP A 201 10.51 -8.75 -11.49
N VAL A 202 11.31 -7.74 -11.18
CA VAL A 202 11.94 -7.58 -9.87
C VAL A 202 10.89 -7.42 -8.77
N ASN A 203 9.90 -6.54 -8.94
CA ASN A 203 8.86 -6.32 -7.93
C ASN A 203 8.02 -7.57 -7.68
N ILE A 204 7.66 -8.32 -8.73
CA ILE A 204 6.91 -9.57 -8.57
C ILE A 204 7.74 -10.64 -7.85
N ALA A 205 9.03 -10.75 -8.16
CA ALA A 205 9.92 -11.68 -7.45
C ALA A 205 10.01 -11.33 -5.96
N VAL A 206 10.21 -10.05 -5.63
CA VAL A 206 10.26 -9.55 -4.26
C VAL A 206 8.94 -9.74 -3.52
N LEU A 207 7.80 -9.49 -4.18
CA LEU A 207 6.46 -9.73 -3.61
C LEU A 207 6.31 -11.20 -3.20
N LYS A 208 6.66 -12.12 -4.09
CA LYS A 208 6.59 -13.58 -3.83
C LYS A 208 7.51 -13.99 -2.71
N ALA A 209 8.75 -13.51 -2.71
CA ALA A 209 9.71 -13.80 -1.65
C ALA A 209 9.22 -13.30 -0.28
N GLY A 210 8.61 -12.13 -0.22
CA GLY A 210 7.99 -11.59 0.99
C GLY A 210 6.83 -12.45 1.50
N ALA A 211 5.98 -12.92 0.59
CA ALA A 211 4.88 -13.82 0.91
C ALA A 211 5.39 -15.19 1.42
N GLU A 212 6.43 -15.73 0.80
CA GLU A 212 7.04 -16.99 1.25
C GLU A 212 7.73 -16.85 2.60
N TRP A 213 8.40 -15.73 2.84
CA TRP A 213 9.05 -15.49 4.10
C TRP A 213 8.06 -15.54 5.27
N ILE A 214 6.91 -14.89 5.14
CA ILE A 214 5.88 -14.89 6.19
C ILE A 214 5.35 -16.30 6.44
N LYS A 215 5.09 -17.09 5.41
CA LYS A 215 4.61 -18.49 5.54
C LYS A 215 5.59 -19.40 6.32
N ASN A 216 6.87 -19.09 6.22
CA ASN A 216 7.91 -19.90 6.84
C ASN A 216 8.28 -19.42 8.27
N ASN A 217 7.82 -18.23 8.69
CA ASN A 217 8.21 -17.57 9.94
C ASN A 217 7.04 -17.10 10.83
N SER A 218 5.79 -17.37 10.45
CA SER A 218 4.58 -17.07 11.25
C SER A 218 3.94 -18.31 11.88
#